data_ebd4e61883867e787415f14e0eaf8990
#
_entry.id   ebd4e61883867e787415f14e0eaf8990
#
_cell.length_a   1.000
_cell.length_b   1.000
_cell.length_c   1.000
_cell.angle_alpha   90.00
_cell.angle_beta   90.00
_cell.angle_gamma   90.00
#
_symmetry.space_group_name_H-M   'P 1'
#
loop_
_entity.id
_entity.type
_entity.pdbx_description
1 polymer ?
#
loop_
_entity_poly.entity_id
_entity_poly.type
_entity_poly.pdbx_seq_one_letter_code
_entity_poly.pdbx_strand_id
1 'polypeptide(L)'
;MEARKRPENKPLPARRGYNAAMPLVDPFRVLAALGPAAARFDVRALEICDSTNSEVQRLAAMGMPSGLVVIADRQTAGRGRRGRVWLAEPEQGLTFSLLWRFDGSPARLAGLALAVGVALARAIDTLGIPGVGLKWPNDLLALLPTGPAKVAGILVELSNEPKATQ
;
A
#
# COMPACT_ATOMS: atom_id res chain seq x y z
N MET A 1 14.80 -27.18 9.24
CA MET A 1 14.34 -25.81 8.95
C MET A 1 14.22 -25.69 7.44
N GLU A 2 13.04 -26.05 6.94
CA GLU A 2 12.78 -26.20 5.50
C GLU A 2 12.50 -24.83 4.88
N ALA A 3 13.30 -24.44 3.89
CA ALA A 3 13.11 -23.19 3.17
C ALA A 3 11.81 -23.28 2.36
N ARG A 4 10.79 -22.50 2.75
CA ARG A 4 9.57 -22.37 1.96
C ARG A 4 9.91 -21.89 0.55
N LYS A 5 9.64 -22.75 -0.45
CA LYS A 5 9.74 -22.40 -1.87
C LYS A 5 8.93 -21.14 -2.15
N ARG A 6 9.54 -20.18 -2.84
CA ARG A 6 8.86 -19.00 -3.38
C ARG A 6 7.69 -19.45 -4.26
N PRO A 7 6.50 -18.85 -4.14
CA PRO A 7 5.49 -19.01 -5.17
C PRO A 7 6.05 -18.43 -6.48
N GLU A 8 5.95 -19.21 -7.55
CA GLU A 8 6.28 -18.75 -8.90
C GLU A 8 5.49 -17.49 -9.21
N ASN A 9 6.18 -16.50 -9.75
CA ASN A 9 5.62 -15.20 -10.15
C ASN A 9 4.65 -15.43 -11.32
N LYS A 10 3.44 -15.92 -11.00
CA LYS A 10 2.38 -16.12 -12.00
C LYS A 10 1.95 -14.74 -12.51
N PRO A 11 2.09 -14.46 -13.82
CA PRO A 11 1.59 -13.23 -14.38
C PRO A 11 0.08 -13.14 -14.12
N LEU A 12 -0.37 -11.93 -13.75
CA LEU A 12 -1.80 -11.65 -13.64
C LEU A 12 -2.49 -12.01 -14.97
N PRO A 13 -3.67 -12.64 -14.93
CA PRO A 13 -4.44 -12.89 -16.15
C PRO A 13 -4.65 -11.56 -16.87
N ALA A 14 -4.30 -11.51 -18.16
CA ALA A 14 -4.45 -10.34 -19.00
C ALA A 14 -5.91 -9.87 -18.96
N ARG A 15 -6.15 -8.69 -18.39
CA ARG A 15 -7.47 -8.05 -18.45
C ARG A 15 -7.71 -7.61 -19.90
N ARG A 16 -8.72 -8.20 -20.55
CA ARG A 16 -9.19 -7.75 -21.86
C ARG A 16 -9.61 -6.28 -21.77
N GLY A 17 -8.98 -5.42 -22.57
CA GLY A 17 -9.52 -4.11 -22.92
C GLY A 17 -8.84 -2.87 -22.37
N TYR A 18 -7.57 -2.93 -21.95
CA TYR A 18 -6.80 -1.72 -21.62
C TYR A 18 -5.68 -1.51 -22.64
N ASN A 19 -5.66 -0.30 -23.24
CA ASN A 19 -4.50 0.22 -23.97
C ASN A 19 -3.42 0.45 -22.90
N ALA A 20 -2.36 -0.36 -22.91
CA ALA A 20 -1.38 -0.39 -21.83
C ALA A 20 -0.40 0.78 -21.98
N ALA A 21 -0.75 1.94 -21.43
CA ALA A 21 0.29 2.87 -20.99
C ALA A 21 1.08 2.20 -19.86
N MET A 22 2.39 2.44 -19.79
CA MET A 22 3.19 1.90 -18.69
C MET A 22 2.89 2.70 -17.42
N PRO A 23 2.74 2.02 -16.26
CA PRO A 23 2.60 2.71 -14.98
C PRO A 23 3.75 3.69 -14.73
N LEU A 24 3.46 4.82 -14.08
CA LEU A 24 4.45 5.84 -13.73
C LEU A 24 5.54 5.31 -12.79
N VAL A 25 5.16 4.36 -11.92
CA VAL A 25 6.09 3.71 -11.01
C VAL A 25 6.56 2.38 -11.58
N ASP A 26 7.86 2.26 -11.80
CA ASP A 26 8.50 1.00 -12.21
C ASP A 26 8.73 0.10 -10.97
N PRO A 27 8.05 -1.06 -10.86
CA PRO A 27 8.20 -1.96 -9.73
C PRO A 27 9.61 -2.54 -9.60
N PHE A 28 10.36 -2.69 -10.70
CA PHE A 28 11.73 -3.18 -10.66
C PHE A 28 12.67 -2.16 -10.01
N ARG A 29 12.46 -0.88 -10.26
CA ARG A 29 13.22 0.20 -9.60
C ARG A 29 12.93 0.26 -8.10
N VAL A 30 11.68 0.04 -7.70
CA VAL A 30 11.30 -0.04 -6.28
C VAL A 30 12.01 -1.23 -5.62
N LEU A 31 11.96 -2.42 -6.23
CA LEU A 31 12.64 -3.61 -5.71
C LEU A 31 14.15 -3.42 -5.65
N ALA A 32 14.76 -2.80 -6.66
CA ALA A 32 16.20 -2.50 -6.66
C ALA A 32 16.58 -1.56 -5.50
N ALA A 33 15.76 -0.54 -5.22
CA ALA A 33 15.99 0.40 -4.13
C ALA A 33 15.84 -0.23 -2.74
N LEU A 34 15.03 -1.29 -2.61
CA LEU A 34 14.88 -2.05 -1.37
C LEU A 34 16.10 -2.92 -1.04
N GLY A 35 16.99 -3.17 -2.00
CA GLY A 35 18.19 -3.98 -1.79
C GLY A 35 17.87 -5.35 -1.20
N PRO A 36 18.56 -5.79 -0.12
CA PRO A 36 18.30 -7.09 0.50
C PRO A 36 16.86 -7.29 1.01
N ALA A 37 16.15 -6.21 1.35
CA ALA A 37 14.76 -6.29 1.79
C ALA A 37 13.80 -6.65 0.66
N ALA A 38 14.18 -6.50 -0.62
CA ALA A 38 13.35 -6.84 -1.77
C ALA A 38 12.83 -8.28 -1.75
N ALA A 39 13.60 -9.20 -1.16
CA ALA A 39 13.20 -10.61 -1.02
C ALA A 39 11.88 -10.81 -0.23
N ARG A 40 11.43 -9.82 0.52
CA ARG A 40 10.21 -9.85 1.33
C ARG A 40 8.99 -9.26 0.62
N PHE A 41 9.17 -8.66 -0.56
CA PHE A 41 8.13 -7.90 -1.23
C PHE A 41 7.85 -8.42 -2.65
N ASP A 42 6.58 -8.37 -3.05
CA ASP A 42 6.10 -8.50 -4.42
C ASP A 42 5.45 -7.16 -4.78
N VAL A 43 6.09 -6.38 -5.64
CA VAL A 43 5.63 -5.03 -6.02
C VAL A 43 4.96 -5.09 -7.38
N ARG A 44 3.72 -4.62 -7.44
CA ARG A 44 2.91 -4.53 -8.65
C ARG A 44 2.46 -3.11 -8.88
N ALA A 45 2.67 -2.60 -10.08
CA ALA A 45 2.22 -1.28 -10.50
C ALA A 45 1.09 -1.42 -11.53
N LEU A 46 0.06 -0.59 -11.39
CA LEU A 46 -1.11 -0.52 -12.24
C LEU A 46 -1.30 0.92 -12.71
N GLU A 47 -1.64 1.11 -13.96
CA GLU A 47 -2.07 2.43 -14.45
C GLU A 47 -3.36 2.88 -13.75
N ILE A 48 -4.33 1.96 -13.64
CA ILE A 48 -5.64 2.25 -13.05
C ILE A 48 -6.21 1.03 -12.34
N CYS A 49 -6.86 1.27 -11.20
CA CYS A 49 -7.71 0.27 -10.52
C CYS A 49 -8.91 0.97 -9.86
N ASP A 50 -9.84 0.20 -9.32
CA ASP A 50 -10.90 0.75 -8.47
C ASP A 50 -10.33 1.30 -7.16
N SER A 51 -9.56 0.49 -6.44
CA SER A 51 -8.83 0.86 -5.23
C SER A 51 -7.68 -0.11 -5.03
N THR A 52 -6.50 0.40 -4.66
CA THR A 52 -5.34 -0.44 -4.32
C THR A 52 -5.65 -1.39 -3.16
N ASN A 53 -6.45 -0.95 -2.17
CA ASN A 53 -6.90 -1.83 -1.08
C ASN A 53 -7.84 -2.94 -1.59
N SER A 54 -8.77 -2.64 -2.49
CA SER A 54 -9.64 -3.67 -3.09
C SER A 54 -8.84 -4.68 -3.89
N GLU A 55 -7.84 -4.22 -4.65
CA GLU A 55 -6.97 -5.09 -5.42
C GLU A 55 -6.14 -6.01 -4.51
N VAL A 56 -5.54 -5.44 -3.45
CA VAL A 56 -4.82 -6.23 -2.44
C VAL A 56 -5.73 -7.28 -1.78
N GLN A 57 -6.96 -6.92 -1.44
CA GLN A 57 -7.93 -7.87 -0.86
C GLN A 57 -8.28 -9.00 -1.83
N ARG A 58 -8.48 -8.70 -3.13
CA ARG A 58 -8.71 -9.73 -4.16
C ARG A 58 -7.53 -10.70 -4.28
N LEU A 59 -6.33 -10.15 -4.30
CA LEU A 59 -5.11 -10.96 -4.40
C LEU A 59 -4.84 -11.76 -3.10
N ALA A 60 -5.15 -11.20 -1.94
CA ALA A 60 -5.09 -11.89 -0.66
C ALA A 60 -6.03 -13.11 -0.63
N ALA A 61 -7.27 -12.95 -1.13
CA ALA A 61 -8.25 -14.05 -1.25
C ALA A 61 -7.79 -15.15 -2.22
N MET A 62 -6.90 -14.83 -3.17
CA MET A 62 -6.25 -15.79 -4.07
C MET A 62 -4.99 -16.42 -3.46
N GLY A 63 -4.71 -16.18 -2.18
CA GLY A 63 -3.59 -16.80 -1.45
C GLY A 63 -2.26 -16.05 -1.56
N MET A 64 -2.23 -14.80 -2.05
CA MET A 64 -0.99 -14.03 -2.08
C MET A 64 -0.42 -13.84 -0.67
N PRO A 65 0.90 -14.00 -0.47
CA PRO A 65 1.53 -13.91 0.83
C PRO A 65 1.69 -12.46 1.32
N SER A 66 2.10 -12.29 2.58
CA SER A 66 2.58 -11.01 3.12
C SER A 66 3.67 -10.40 2.25
N GLY A 67 3.72 -9.07 2.19
CA GLY A 67 4.71 -8.32 1.41
C GLY A 67 4.24 -7.96 0.00
N LEU A 68 3.00 -8.32 -0.39
CA LEU A 68 2.43 -7.84 -1.64
C LEU A 68 2.16 -6.33 -1.53
N VAL A 69 2.71 -5.56 -2.45
CA VAL A 69 2.49 -4.12 -2.62
C VAL A 69 1.79 -3.89 -3.96
N VAL A 70 0.66 -3.21 -3.95
CA VAL A 70 -0.03 -2.75 -5.16
C VAL A 70 0.02 -1.24 -5.19
N ILE A 71 0.61 -0.70 -6.25
CA ILE A 71 0.70 0.74 -6.54
C ILE A 71 -0.25 1.03 -7.70
N ALA A 72 -0.93 2.17 -7.69
CA ALA A 72 -1.74 2.60 -8.82
C ALA A 72 -1.54 4.09 -9.08
N ASP A 73 -1.42 4.44 -10.37
CA ASP A 73 -1.34 5.84 -10.78
C ASP A 73 -2.67 6.53 -10.54
N ARG A 74 -3.79 5.83 -10.79
CA ARG A 74 -5.14 6.34 -10.56
C ARG A 74 -6.09 5.32 -9.95
N GLN A 75 -6.89 5.77 -9.00
CA GLN A 75 -8.02 5.01 -8.45
C GLN A 75 -9.36 5.59 -8.92
N THR A 76 -10.28 4.74 -9.41
CA THR A 76 -11.63 5.17 -9.81
C THR A 76 -12.64 5.16 -8.66
N ALA A 77 -12.34 4.42 -7.59
CA ALA A 77 -13.16 4.30 -6.39
C ALA A 77 -12.29 4.28 -5.12
N GLY A 78 -11.33 5.23 -5.04
CA GLY A 78 -10.45 5.35 -3.88
C GLY A 78 -11.23 5.61 -2.59
N ARG A 79 -10.81 4.96 -1.49
CA ARG A 79 -11.52 5.01 -0.22
C ARG A 79 -10.66 5.57 0.90
N GLY A 80 -11.28 6.43 1.70
CA GLY A 80 -10.78 6.87 3.00
C GLY A 80 -11.61 6.28 4.14
N ARG A 81 -11.26 6.64 5.36
CA ARG A 81 -12.01 6.22 6.56
C ARG A 81 -13.46 6.74 6.53
N ARG A 82 -14.37 5.95 7.12
CA ARG A 82 -15.80 6.29 7.24
C ARG A 82 -16.49 6.51 5.90
N GLY A 83 -16.08 5.78 4.86
CA GLY A 83 -16.68 5.86 3.53
C GLY A 83 -16.36 7.14 2.75
N ARG A 84 -15.42 7.95 3.19
CA ARG A 84 -14.99 9.14 2.44
C ARG A 84 -14.30 8.72 1.15
N VAL A 85 -14.53 9.48 0.09
CA VAL A 85 -13.80 9.31 -1.17
C VAL A 85 -12.36 9.77 -0.98
N TRP A 86 -11.41 9.01 -1.52
CA TRP A 86 -10.01 9.39 -1.64
C TRP A 86 -9.71 9.69 -3.10
N LEU A 87 -9.29 10.91 -3.38
CA LEU A 87 -8.86 11.36 -4.69
C LEU A 87 -7.36 11.59 -4.68
N ALA A 88 -6.68 11.10 -5.69
CA ALA A 88 -5.28 11.39 -5.98
C ALA A 88 -5.14 11.51 -7.50
N GLU A 89 -4.58 12.61 -7.94
CA GLU A 89 -4.26 12.81 -9.35
C GLU A 89 -2.96 12.07 -9.70
N PRO A 90 -2.88 11.47 -10.88
CA PRO A 90 -1.63 10.91 -11.39
C PRO A 90 -0.52 11.97 -11.34
N GLU A 91 0.72 11.53 -11.11
CA GLU A 91 1.92 12.38 -11.02
C GLU A 91 1.98 13.32 -9.80
N GLN A 92 0.88 13.53 -9.07
CA GLN A 92 0.82 14.40 -7.89
C GLN A 92 0.85 13.65 -6.57
N GLY A 93 0.79 12.32 -6.60
CA GLY A 93 0.77 11.51 -5.40
C GLY A 93 1.13 10.06 -5.64
N LEU A 94 1.57 9.41 -4.58
CA LEU A 94 1.84 7.98 -4.56
C LEU A 94 0.70 7.27 -3.83
N THR A 95 -0.06 6.44 -4.54
CA THR A 95 -1.14 5.64 -3.96
C THR A 95 -0.77 4.16 -4.01
N PHE A 96 -0.68 3.55 -2.85
CA PHE A 96 -0.37 2.11 -2.76
C PHE A 96 -1.03 1.46 -1.54
N SER A 97 -1.13 0.14 -1.60
CA SER A 97 -1.56 -0.70 -0.47
C SER A 97 -0.59 -1.85 -0.28
N LEU A 98 -0.37 -2.22 0.98
CA LEU A 98 0.50 -3.31 1.39
C LEU A 98 -0.33 -4.39 2.10
N LEU A 99 -0.23 -5.63 1.64
CA LEU A 99 -0.75 -6.79 2.34
C LEU A 99 0.23 -7.24 3.42
N TRP A 100 -0.27 -7.33 4.65
CA TRP A 100 0.50 -7.93 5.72
C TRP A 100 -0.38 -8.84 6.57
N ARG A 101 0.09 -10.07 6.81
CA ARG A 101 -0.60 -11.06 7.62
C ARG A 101 -0.02 -11.05 9.02
N PHE A 102 -0.88 -11.02 9.99
CA PHE A 102 -0.52 -11.03 11.41
C PHE A 102 -1.16 -12.24 12.08
N ASP A 103 -0.39 -12.90 12.92
CA ASP A 103 -0.92 -13.96 13.78
C ASP A 103 -1.51 -13.36 15.06
N GLY A 104 -2.59 -13.98 15.53
CA GLY A 104 -3.21 -13.63 16.82
C GLY A 104 -4.41 -12.69 16.72
N SER A 105 -4.76 -12.08 17.85
CA SER A 105 -5.96 -11.25 17.95
C SER A 105 -5.81 -9.90 17.22
N PRO A 106 -6.85 -9.44 16.50
CA PRO A 106 -6.89 -8.09 15.91
C PRO A 106 -6.65 -6.96 16.92
N ALA A 107 -6.93 -7.16 18.20
CA ALA A 107 -6.66 -6.17 19.24
C ALA A 107 -5.17 -5.78 19.34
N ARG A 108 -4.25 -6.67 18.93
CA ARG A 108 -2.80 -6.39 18.88
C ARG A 108 -2.42 -5.38 17.80
N LEU A 109 -3.31 -5.11 16.86
CA LEU A 109 -3.11 -4.16 15.77
C LEU A 109 -3.62 -2.75 16.13
N ALA A 110 -4.09 -2.56 17.39
CA ALA A 110 -4.42 -1.22 17.87
C ALA A 110 -3.17 -0.33 17.75
N GLY A 111 -3.31 0.82 17.07
CA GLY A 111 -2.19 1.73 16.83
C GLY A 111 -1.37 1.45 15.57
N LEU A 112 -1.67 0.39 14.78
CA LEU A 112 -0.93 0.09 13.55
C LEU A 112 -0.89 1.28 12.58
N ALA A 113 -2.01 2.00 12.42
CA ALA A 113 -2.04 3.20 11.58
C ALA A 113 -1.07 4.30 12.05
N LEU A 114 -0.87 4.43 13.36
CA LEU A 114 0.10 5.37 13.93
C LEU A 114 1.53 4.89 13.70
N ALA A 115 1.81 3.60 13.86
CA ALA A 115 3.14 3.03 13.58
C ALA A 115 3.52 3.22 12.11
N VAL A 116 2.60 2.96 11.19
CA VAL A 116 2.80 3.23 9.75
C VAL A 116 3.00 4.72 9.51
N GLY A 117 2.24 5.59 10.19
CA GLY A 117 2.40 7.04 10.10
C GLY A 117 3.79 7.51 10.54
N VAL A 118 4.32 6.97 11.65
CA VAL A 118 5.68 7.27 12.10
C VAL A 118 6.70 6.83 11.06
N ALA A 119 6.55 5.63 10.48
CA ALA A 119 7.45 5.13 9.45
C ALA A 119 7.44 6.02 8.20
N LEU A 120 6.26 6.45 7.74
CA LEU A 120 6.11 7.36 6.60
C LEU A 120 6.70 8.75 6.90
N ALA A 121 6.45 9.32 8.08
CA ALA A 121 7.02 10.62 8.45
C ALA A 121 8.55 10.58 8.44
N ARG A 122 9.14 9.51 8.99
CA ARG A 122 10.61 9.30 8.94
C ARG A 122 11.13 9.14 7.51
N ALA A 123 10.41 8.39 6.66
CA ALA A 123 10.79 8.23 5.26
C ALA A 123 10.78 9.57 4.52
N ILE A 124 9.76 10.40 4.74
CA ILE A 124 9.65 11.73 4.15
C ILE A 124 10.78 12.65 4.64
N ASP A 125 11.13 12.57 5.92
CA ASP A 125 12.25 13.33 6.50
C ASP A 125 13.59 12.94 5.85
N THR A 126 13.81 11.64 5.57
CA THR A 126 15.02 11.18 4.84
C THR A 126 15.11 11.68 3.41
N LEU A 127 13.99 12.10 2.82
CA LEU A 127 13.95 12.74 1.50
C LEU A 127 14.25 14.26 1.56
N GLY A 128 14.56 14.79 2.74
CA GLY A 128 14.85 16.20 2.94
C GLY A 128 13.61 17.09 2.92
N ILE A 129 12.42 16.55 3.22
CA ILE A 129 11.16 17.31 3.32
C ILE A 129 10.82 17.49 4.81
N PRO A 130 11.23 18.60 5.42
CA PRO A 130 11.03 18.84 6.85
C PRO A 130 9.58 19.27 7.16
N GLY A 131 9.21 19.21 8.44
CA GLY A 131 7.93 19.78 8.90
C GLY A 131 6.71 18.91 8.64
N VAL A 132 6.90 17.62 8.30
CA VAL A 132 5.81 16.66 8.21
C VAL A 132 5.58 15.99 9.56
N GLY A 133 4.38 16.13 10.10
CA GLY A 133 3.98 15.58 11.39
C GLY A 133 2.74 14.70 11.31
N LEU A 134 2.52 13.93 12.37
CA LEU A 134 1.35 13.08 12.52
C LEU A 134 0.15 13.90 13.00
N LYS A 135 -0.97 13.71 12.33
CA LYS A 135 -2.30 14.10 12.84
C LYS A 135 -3.09 12.85 13.16
N TRP A 136 -3.34 12.68 14.45
CA TRP A 136 -4.16 11.55 14.92
C TRP A 136 -5.52 11.50 14.22
N PRO A 137 -6.03 10.31 13.87
CA PRO A 137 -5.41 9.01 14.13
C PRO A 137 -4.63 8.43 12.95
N ASN A 138 -4.63 9.03 11.76
CA ASN A 138 -4.18 8.35 10.55
C ASN A 138 -3.72 9.27 9.42
N ASP A 139 -3.46 10.53 9.69
CA ASP A 139 -3.06 11.51 8.68
C ASP A 139 -1.63 12.03 8.94
N LEU A 140 -0.94 12.41 7.88
CA LEU A 140 0.27 13.21 7.94
C LEU A 140 -0.05 14.61 7.40
N LEU A 141 0.44 15.63 8.09
CA LEU A 141 0.32 17.02 7.69
C LEU A 141 1.69 17.64 7.51
N ALA A 142 1.82 18.49 6.50
CA ALA A 142 2.91 19.45 6.39
C ALA A 142 2.45 20.81 6.91
N LEU A 143 3.33 21.51 7.61
CA LEU A 143 3.10 22.89 8.04
C LEU A 143 3.61 23.82 6.95
N LEU A 144 2.66 24.38 6.17
CA LEU A 144 2.95 25.35 5.13
C LEU A 144 2.71 26.78 5.65
N PRO A 145 3.29 27.81 5.02
CA PRO A 145 3.01 29.22 5.36
C PRO A 145 1.52 29.57 5.29
N THR A 146 0.76 28.87 4.43
CA THR A 146 -0.70 29.03 4.26
C THR A 146 -1.53 28.24 5.27
N GLY A 147 -0.88 27.47 6.17
CA GLY A 147 -1.51 26.62 7.14
C GLY A 147 -1.22 25.11 6.91
N PRO A 148 -1.74 24.25 7.80
CA PRO A 148 -1.48 22.80 7.70
C PRO A 148 -2.16 22.21 6.48
N ALA A 149 -1.40 21.46 5.67
CA ALA A 149 -1.89 20.72 4.52
C ALA A 149 -1.73 19.21 4.73
N LYS A 150 -2.74 18.43 4.33
CA LYS A 150 -2.67 16.99 4.39
C LYS A 150 -1.79 16.44 3.25
N VAL A 151 -0.71 15.76 3.62
CA VAL A 151 0.24 15.16 2.66
C VAL A 151 0.05 13.66 2.51
N ALA A 152 -0.49 12.99 3.53
CA ALA A 152 -0.81 11.56 3.43
C ALA A 152 -1.99 11.17 4.32
N GLY A 153 -2.65 10.07 3.96
CA GLY A 153 -3.68 9.41 4.75
C GLY A 153 -3.46 7.90 4.76
N ILE A 154 -3.63 7.29 5.92
CA ILE A 154 -3.42 5.86 6.13
C ILE A 154 -4.76 5.20 6.38
N LEU A 155 -5.10 4.19 5.57
CA LEU A 155 -6.28 3.36 5.76
C LEU A 155 -5.85 1.93 6.05
N VAL A 156 -6.10 1.47 7.26
CA VAL A 156 -5.91 0.06 7.64
C VAL A 156 -7.27 -0.64 7.59
N GLU A 157 -7.38 -1.65 6.76
CA GLU A 157 -8.54 -2.54 6.66
C GLU A 157 -8.11 -3.93 7.12
N LEU A 158 -8.90 -4.54 8.00
CA LEU A 158 -8.65 -5.88 8.52
C LEU A 158 -9.64 -6.86 7.86
N SER A 159 -9.12 -7.98 7.38
CA SER A 159 -9.93 -9.11 6.93
C SER A 159 -9.48 -10.38 7.65
N ASN A 160 -10.45 -11.18 8.09
CA ASN A 160 -10.16 -12.51 8.60
C ASN A 160 -10.03 -13.48 7.43
N GLU A 161 -8.96 -14.25 7.38
CA GLU A 161 -8.91 -15.38 6.47
C GLU A 161 -9.85 -16.49 6.96
N PRO A 162 -10.59 -17.15 6.06
CA PRO A 162 -11.24 -18.39 6.43
C PRO A 162 -10.15 -19.35 6.89
N LYS A 163 -10.30 -19.89 8.11
CA LYS A 163 -9.44 -20.99 8.57
C LYS A 163 -9.58 -22.10 7.53
N ALA A 164 -8.47 -22.56 6.95
CA ALA A 164 -8.48 -23.77 6.15
C ALA A 164 -9.10 -24.86 7.03
N THR A 165 -10.25 -25.37 6.62
CA THR A 165 -10.85 -26.56 7.24
C THR A 165 -9.88 -27.71 6.92
N GLN A 166 -9.25 -28.24 7.97
CA GLN A 166 -8.47 -29.49 7.90
C GLN A 166 -9.40 -30.64 7.61
#